data_c85b05a2af3537a1d1447564d9a25625
#
_entry.id   c85b05a2af3537a1d1447564d9a25625
#
_cell.length_a   1.000
_cell.length_b   1.000
_cell.length_c   1.000
_cell.angle_alpha   90.00
_cell.angle_beta   90.00
_cell.angle_gamma   90.00
#
_symmetry.space_group_name_H-M   'P 1'
#
loop_
_entity.id
_entity.type
_entity.pdbx_description
1 polymer ?
#
loop_
_entity_poly.entity_id
_entity_poly.type
_entity_poly.pdbx_seq_one_letter_code
_entity_poly.pdbx_strand_id
1 'polypeptide(L)'
;VRNNFITKLIVWAYTYAKDIKFDSSINPKCVYYGNIQRHEIYFLIMLYKMGFDVIYINPLKEELWNEIEDNGLSKCIKYMEILSVESFKERASKGKIIDNFETITKQIQREVEEELFSNTGMFKPWQFRKGYTKSVLLDTILEDIYIYWNEPCKLRSGFKVEGDVVQVPCFFKKIDGIYSDEFEYQRLVKYCTTSPNTLLFTGKYFSEDVQFTDDMYQLMFCQLSDGSFDIDELKKLSIYKFKKYSEDVQNFLLNKFNETIKSKELFNKVFTKEEILKLLILVLGLNESIVRLIDNFDFTSNIPKLVIYLEDENTMPESMQILLGYIHIVVIDIVIFNPSGLFNINNVIKASALNDFRLDVMKYNSKYKNLMNLKQGVFSRFLKR
;
A
#
# COMPACT_ATOMS: atom_id res chain seq x y z
N VAL A 1 28.50 49.42 -15.25
CA VAL A 1 28.06 48.56 -14.13
C VAL A 1 26.81 47.79 -14.49
N ARG A 2 25.78 48.43 -15.06
CA ARG A 2 24.46 47.80 -15.39
C ARG A 2 24.56 46.71 -16.45
N ASN A 3 25.37 46.90 -17.50
CA ASN A 3 25.54 45.92 -18.57
C ASN A 3 26.23 44.63 -18.08
N ASN A 4 27.23 44.73 -17.21
CA ASN A 4 27.92 43.56 -16.67
C ASN A 4 27.01 42.72 -15.78
N PHE A 5 26.08 43.32 -15.08
CA PHE A 5 25.11 42.59 -14.26
C PHE A 5 24.17 41.74 -15.10
N ILE A 6 23.55 42.35 -16.13
CA ILE A 6 22.64 41.62 -17.04
C ILE A 6 23.38 40.49 -17.78
N THR A 7 24.58 40.78 -18.27
CA THR A 7 25.43 39.78 -18.93
C THR A 7 25.71 38.61 -18.00
N LYS A 8 26.01 38.87 -16.74
CA LYS A 8 26.25 37.80 -15.73
C LYS A 8 25.01 36.92 -15.53
N LEU A 9 23.81 37.50 -15.41
CA LEU A 9 22.58 36.73 -15.28
C LEU A 9 22.30 35.84 -16.51
N ILE A 10 22.54 36.37 -17.73
CA ILE A 10 22.36 35.62 -18.99
C ILE A 10 23.37 34.48 -19.06
N VAL A 11 24.62 34.70 -18.73
CA VAL A 11 25.65 33.64 -18.71
C VAL A 11 25.28 32.54 -17.72
N TRP A 12 24.82 32.92 -16.53
CA TRP A 12 24.36 31.94 -15.54
C TRP A 12 23.14 31.17 -16.01
N ALA A 13 22.15 31.83 -16.60
CA ALA A 13 20.99 31.14 -17.16
C ALA A 13 21.39 30.16 -18.25
N TYR A 14 22.28 30.56 -19.15
CA TYR A 14 22.83 29.67 -20.17
C TYR A 14 23.60 28.49 -19.57
N THR A 15 24.42 28.74 -18.54
CA THR A 15 25.26 27.71 -17.92
C THR A 15 24.43 26.67 -17.16
N TYR A 16 23.43 27.11 -16.41
CA TYR A 16 22.70 26.24 -15.48
C TYR A 16 21.33 25.79 -15.99
N ALA A 17 20.72 26.47 -16.94
CA ALA A 17 19.35 26.20 -17.35
C ALA A 17 19.18 25.82 -18.84
N LYS A 18 20.23 25.88 -19.69
CA LYS A 18 20.12 25.64 -21.14
C LYS A 18 19.62 24.23 -21.50
N ASP A 19 19.96 23.22 -20.71
CA ASP A 19 19.63 21.82 -20.99
C ASP A 19 18.35 21.38 -20.25
N ILE A 20 17.70 22.26 -19.50
CA ILE A 20 16.50 21.98 -18.75
C ILE A 20 15.31 22.07 -19.68
N LYS A 21 14.56 20.97 -19.79
CA LYS A 21 13.31 20.92 -20.51
C LYS A 21 12.16 21.25 -19.58
N PHE A 22 11.34 22.20 -19.98
CA PHE A 22 10.09 22.52 -19.29
C PHE A 22 9.04 21.51 -19.76
N ASP A 23 8.54 20.72 -18.82
CA ASP A 23 7.41 19.83 -19.04
C ASP A 23 6.15 20.48 -18.44
N SER A 24 5.02 20.29 -19.10
CA SER A 24 3.73 20.81 -18.65
C SER A 24 3.24 20.20 -17.32
N SER A 25 3.87 19.13 -16.86
CA SER A 25 3.46 18.37 -15.67
C SER A 25 4.30 18.68 -14.42
N ILE A 26 5.57 19.08 -14.58
CA ILE A 26 6.50 19.27 -13.45
C ILE A 26 7.40 20.48 -13.70
N ASN A 27 7.37 21.44 -12.78
CA ASN A 27 8.31 22.57 -12.81
C ASN A 27 9.73 22.10 -12.53
N PRO A 28 10.74 22.63 -13.24
CA PRO A 28 12.14 22.41 -12.88
C PRO A 28 12.44 23.01 -11.50
N LYS A 29 13.36 22.35 -10.77
CA LYS A 29 13.65 22.69 -9.38
C LYS A 29 15.04 23.26 -9.24
N CYS A 30 15.17 24.34 -8.46
CA CYS A 30 16.45 24.95 -8.10
C CYS A 30 16.61 24.98 -6.57
N VAL A 31 17.70 24.42 -6.07
CA VAL A 31 18.07 24.50 -4.65
C VAL A 31 19.38 25.28 -4.54
N TYR A 32 19.38 26.37 -3.79
CA TYR A 32 20.57 27.12 -3.45
C TYR A 32 20.84 26.98 -1.96
N TYR A 33 22.05 26.58 -1.60
CA TYR A 33 22.45 26.35 -0.23
C TYR A 33 23.71 27.14 0.13
N GLY A 34 23.67 27.88 1.22
CA GLY A 34 24.77 28.65 1.78
C GLY A 34 24.57 30.13 1.70
N ASN A 35 25.68 30.89 1.86
CA ASN A 35 25.65 32.36 1.80
C ASN A 35 25.31 32.83 0.39
N ILE A 36 24.44 33.82 0.30
CA ILE A 36 23.99 34.39 -0.96
C ILE A 36 24.44 35.83 -1.12
N GLN A 37 24.77 36.20 -2.34
CA GLN A 37 25.14 37.55 -2.72
C GLN A 37 23.99 38.21 -3.50
N ARG A 38 24.02 39.57 -3.59
CA ARG A 38 22.98 40.35 -4.26
C ARG A 38 22.64 39.87 -5.69
N HIS A 39 23.66 39.52 -6.48
CA HIS A 39 23.46 39.04 -7.85
C HIS A 39 22.80 37.63 -7.91
N GLU A 40 23.08 36.78 -6.96
CA GLU A 40 22.53 35.44 -6.86
C GLU A 40 21.06 35.48 -6.45
N ILE A 41 20.67 36.42 -5.57
CA ILE A 41 19.26 36.67 -5.24
C ILE A 41 18.46 37.04 -6.51
N TYR A 42 18.95 38.00 -7.28
CA TYR A 42 18.31 38.34 -8.55
C TYR A 42 18.25 37.18 -9.53
N PHE A 43 19.27 36.33 -9.54
CA PHE A 43 19.26 35.11 -10.38
C PHE A 43 18.19 34.11 -9.93
N LEU A 44 18.06 33.88 -8.63
CA LEU A 44 17.00 32.99 -8.11
C LEU A 44 15.59 33.52 -8.39
N ILE A 45 15.40 34.86 -8.23
CA ILE A 45 14.15 35.52 -8.61
C ILE A 45 13.88 35.39 -10.11
N MET A 46 14.90 35.49 -10.95
CA MET A 46 14.77 35.30 -12.40
C MET A 46 14.37 33.87 -12.72
N LEU A 47 15.00 32.85 -12.12
CA LEU A 47 14.62 31.44 -12.30
C LEU A 47 13.17 31.18 -11.87
N TYR A 48 12.74 31.75 -10.75
CA TYR A 48 11.33 31.67 -10.33
C TYR A 48 10.39 32.27 -11.39
N LYS A 49 10.72 33.44 -11.93
CA LYS A 49 9.95 34.08 -13.00
C LYS A 49 9.95 33.27 -14.32
N MET A 50 10.98 32.46 -14.52
CA MET A 50 11.05 31.50 -15.65
C MET A 50 10.24 30.22 -15.43
N GLY A 51 9.64 30.01 -14.25
CA GLY A 51 8.83 28.84 -13.93
C GLY A 51 9.55 27.74 -13.17
N PHE A 52 10.66 28.04 -12.51
CA PHE A 52 11.30 27.10 -11.58
C PHE A 52 10.65 27.16 -10.20
N ASP A 53 10.58 26.00 -9.54
CA ASP A 53 10.40 25.95 -8.10
C ASP A 53 11.75 26.20 -7.44
N VAL A 54 11.85 27.28 -6.65
CA VAL A 54 13.12 27.72 -6.07
C VAL A 54 13.11 27.59 -4.55
N ILE A 55 14.12 26.92 -4.00
CA ILE A 55 14.37 26.82 -2.56
C ILE A 55 15.74 27.40 -2.26
N TYR A 56 15.78 28.43 -1.41
CA TYR A 56 16.99 28.97 -0.84
C TYR A 56 17.12 28.57 0.63
N ILE A 57 18.26 27.99 1.00
CA ILE A 57 18.56 27.54 2.36
C ILE A 57 19.85 28.19 2.82
N ASN A 58 19.76 29.00 3.89
CA ASN A 58 20.92 29.55 4.55
C ASN A 58 20.97 29.09 6.02
N PRO A 59 21.97 28.31 6.43
CA PRO A 59 22.12 27.89 7.82
C PRO A 59 22.57 29.01 8.75
N LEU A 60 23.05 30.14 8.20
CA LEU A 60 23.39 31.34 8.95
C LEU A 60 22.22 32.33 8.93
N LYS A 61 22.29 33.33 9.82
CA LYS A 61 21.34 34.44 9.76
C LYS A 61 21.59 35.26 8.51
N GLU A 62 20.56 35.46 7.69
CA GLU A 62 20.61 36.17 6.43
C GLU A 62 19.58 37.30 6.43
N GLU A 63 19.97 38.48 6.01
CA GLU A 63 19.12 39.68 5.99
C GLU A 63 19.02 40.31 4.59
N LEU A 64 19.97 39.99 3.70
CA LEU A 64 20.08 40.59 2.37
C LEU A 64 18.89 40.25 1.44
N TRP A 65 18.28 39.11 1.63
CA TRP A 65 17.12 38.69 0.84
C TRP A 65 15.95 39.66 0.99
N ASN A 66 15.62 40.02 2.23
CA ASN A 66 14.51 40.93 2.53
C ASN A 66 14.74 42.34 2.06
N GLU A 67 16.01 42.76 1.86
CA GLU A 67 16.34 44.07 1.28
C GLU A 67 16.08 44.14 -0.24
N ILE A 68 16.09 43.01 -0.92
CA ILE A 68 15.99 42.90 -2.37
C ILE A 68 14.61 42.46 -2.81
N GLU A 69 14.02 41.50 -2.08
CA GLU A 69 12.68 40.98 -2.36
C GLU A 69 11.68 41.54 -1.34
N ASP A 70 11.07 42.67 -1.72
CA ASP A 70 10.05 43.39 -0.94
C ASP A 70 8.60 43.16 -1.40
N ASN A 71 8.43 42.40 -2.49
CA ASN A 71 7.13 42.21 -3.13
C ASN A 71 6.36 40.96 -2.63
N GLY A 72 6.86 40.27 -1.63
CA GLY A 72 6.21 39.08 -1.06
C GLY A 72 6.14 37.86 -2.01
N LEU A 73 7.07 37.73 -2.95
CA LEU A 73 7.16 36.60 -3.87
C LEU A 73 7.60 35.34 -3.16
N SER A 74 8.33 35.46 -2.05
CA SER A 74 8.90 34.35 -1.31
C SER A 74 8.29 34.23 0.08
N LYS A 75 8.21 32.96 0.58
CA LYS A 75 7.85 32.65 1.97
C LYS A 75 9.10 32.29 2.75
N CYS A 76 9.40 33.05 3.81
CA CYS A 76 10.52 32.75 4.69
C CYS A 76 10.09 31.89 5.87
N ILE A 77 10.84 30.80 6.12
CA ILE A 77 10.71 29.96 7.31
C ILE A 77 12.00 30.11 8.11
N LYS A 78 11.89 30.57 9.37
CA LYS A 78 13.04 30.82 10.26
C LYS A 78 13.12 29.71 11.29
N TYR A 79 14.32 29.16 11.46
CA TYR A 79 14.66 28.25 12.55
C TYR A 79 15.43 29.00 13.64
N MET A 80 15.32 28.52 14.88
CA MET A 80 15.97 29.18 16.03
C MET A 80 17.47 28.93 16.09
N GLU A 81 17.95 27.84 15.52
CA GLU A 81 19.36 27.45 15.59
C GLU A 81 20.15 27.98 14.38
N ILE A 82 21.32 28.53 14.64
CA ILE A 82 22.28 28.94 13.62
C ILE A 82 23.29 27.80 13.48
N LEU A 83 23.41 27.27 12.26
CA LEU A 83 24.30 26.16 11.94
C LEU A 83 25.45 26.65 11.05
N SER A 84 26.61 25.99 11.11
CA SER A 84 27.70 26.26 10.20
C SER A 84 27.36 25.85 8.76
N VAL A 85 27.89 26.59 7.78
CA VAL A 85 27.76 26.23 6.36
C VAL A 85 28.71 25.10 6.06
N GLU A 86 28.18 23.93 5.75
CA GLU A 86 28.96 22.77 5.31
C GLU A 86 28.59 22.42 3.85
N SER A 87 29.58 22.04 3.05
CA SER A 87 29.30 21.61 1.68
C SER A 87 28.45 20.33 1.65
N PHE A 88 27.63 20.16 0.62
CA PHE A 88 26.89 18.90 0.43
C PHE A 88 27.79 17.65 0.38
N LYS A 89 29.01 17.79 -0.17
CA LYS A 89 29.98 16.69 -0.24
C LYS A 89 30.49 16.30 1.14
N GLU A 90 30.75 17.26 2.01
CA GLU A 90 31.20 17.01 3.38
C GLU A 90 30.06 16.39 4.22
N ARG A 91 28.83 16.83 4.05
CA ARG A 91 27.66 16.18 4.66
C ARG A 91 27.47 14.76 4.21
N ALA A 92 27.60 14.49 2.92
CA ALA A 92 27.48 13.15 2.38
C ALA A 92 28.57 12.20 2.92
N SER A 93 29.81 12.71 3.16
CA SER A 93 30.91 11.93 3.70
C SER A 93 30.80 11.60 5.20
N LYS A 94 30.07 12.42 5.96
CA LYS A 94 29.86 12.22 7.40
C LYS A 94 28.82 11.14 7.76
N GLY A 95 28.24 10.48 6.78
CA GLY A 95 27.42 9.29 6.89
C GLY A 95 26.07 9.51 7.61
N LYS A 96 25.03 8.95 7.03
CA LYS A 96 23.62 9.00 7.42
C LYS A 96 23.05 10.43 7.50
N ILE A 97 22.50 10.86 6.39
CA ILE A 97 21.36 11.76 6.41
C ILE A 97 20.36 11.09 7.34
N ILE A 98 20.23 11.61 8.55
CA ILE A 98 19.10 11.27 9.38
C ILE A 98 17.93 11.85 8.61
N ASP A 99 17.08 11.01 8.08
CA ASP A 99 15.82 11.35 7.41
C ASP A 99 14.83 11.98 8.41
N ASN A 100 15.24 13.07 9.07
CA ASN A 100 14.42 13.82 10.02
C ASN A 100 13.76 15.04 9.39
N PHE A 101 13.70 15.12 8.05
CA PHE A 101 12.86 16.11 7.40
C PHE A 101 11.47 15.54 7.18
N GLU A 102 10.69 15.54 8.24
CA GLU A 102 9.24 15.39 8.10
C GLU A 102 8.70 16.61 7.35
N THR A 103 8.10 16.37 6.19
CA THR A 103 7.34 17.41 5.50
C THR A 103 6.21 17.88 6.42
N ILE A 104 5.75 19.14 6.28
CA ILE A 104 4.59 19.65 7.04
C ILE A 104 3.39 18.69 6.91
N THR A 105 3.23 18.05 5.75
CA THR A 105 2.21 17.02 5.53
C THR A 105 2.45 15.79 6.41
N LYS A 106 3.70 15.32 6.52
CA LYS A 106 4.05 14.21 7.43
C LYS A 106 3.92 14.62 8.90
N GLN A 107 4.21 15.87 9.22
CA GLN A 107 4.09 16.39 10.59
C GLN A 107 2.63 16.52 10.99
N ILE A 108 1.75 17.07 10.15
CA ILE A 108 0.30 17.09 10.36
C ILE A 108 -0.27 15.67 10.39
N GLN A 109 0.20 14.81 9.51
CA GLN A 109 -0.20 13.41 9.50
C GLN A 109 0.21 12.72 10.80
N ARG A 110 1.43 12.96 11.30
CA ARG A 110 1.91 12.43 12.58
C ARG A 110 1.16 13.01 13.78
N GLU A 111 0.88 14.31 13.81
CA GLU A 111 0.08 14.94 14.86
C GLU A 111 -1.35 14.36 14.90
N VAL A 112 -1.98 14.17 13.73
CA VAL A 112 -3.29 13.50 13.61
C VAL A 112 -3.20 12.03 14.02
N GLU A 113 -2.11 11.34 13.67
CA GLU A 113 -1.84 9.97 14.05
C GLU A 113 -1.57 9.83 15.55
N GLU A 114 -0.76 10.72 16.13
CA GLU A 114 -0.52 10.78 17.58
C GLU A 114 -1.80 11.07 18.37
N GLU A 115 -2.68 11.92 17.85
CA GLU A 115 -3.96 12.22 18.48
C GLU A 115 -4.96 11.04 18.37
N LEU A 116 -5.01 10.36 17.22
CA LEU A 116 -5.85 9.18 17.00
C LEU A 116 -5.34 7.93 17.74
N PHE A 117 -4.01 7.81 17.93
CA PHE A 117 -3.37 6.64 18.50
C PHE A 117 -2.61 6.94 19.81
N SER A 118 -2.84 8.10 20.43
CA SER A 118 -2.15 8.55 21.66
C SER A 118 -2.13 7.51 22.79
N ASN A 119 -3.10 6.60 22.79
CA ASN A 119 -3.20 5.51 23.77
C ASN A 119 -2.54 4.19 23.31
N THR A 120 -2.19 4.05 22.02
CA THR A 120 -1.69 2.78 21.47
C THR A 120 -0.29 2.87 20.85
N GLY A 121 0.15 4.05 20.39
CA GLY A 121 1.49 4.29 19.81
C GLY A 121 1.83 3.47 18.57
N MET A 122 0.83 3.02 17.78
CA MET A 122 1.00 1.98 16.79
C MET A 122 0.36 2.28 15.44
N PHE A 123 1.18 2.18 14.39
CA PHE A 123 0.75 2.43 13.02
C PHE A 123 0.67 1.16 12.19
N LYS A 124 1.47 0.14 12.53
CA LYS A 124 1.56 -1.11 11.77
C LYS A 124 0.88 -2.25 12.51
N PRO A 125 0.16 -3.15 11.81
CA PRO A 125 -0.54 -4.28 12.44
C PRO A 125 0.34 -5.14 13.35
N TRP A 126 1.61 -5.33 12.99
CA TRP A 126 2.56 -6.17 13.72
C TRP A 126 3.31 -5.46 14.86
N GLN A 127 3.21 -4.13 14.96
CA GLN A 127 3.84 -3.37 16.05
C GLN A 127 2.98 -3.30 17.31
N PHE A 128 1.82 -3.92 17.29
CA PHE A 128 0.88 -3.91 18.40
C PHE A 128 1.35 -4.85 19.53
N ARG A 129 1.96 -4.29 20.58
CA ARG A 129 2.67 -5.08 21.60
C ARG A 129 1.78 -5.95 22.49
N LYS A 130 0.60 -5.48 22.86
CA LYS A 130 -0.27 -6.13 23.85
C LYS A 130 -1.59 -6.62 23.31
N GLY A 131 -1.92 -6.23 22.13
CA GLY A 131 -3.17 -6.59 21.49
C GLY A 131 -2.93 -7.17 20.14
N TYR A 132 -3.93 -7.09 19.32
CA TYR A 132 -3.84 -7.59 17.96
C TYR A 132 -4.76 -6.81 17.02
N THR A 133 -4.44 -6.87 15.76
CA THR A 133 -5.28 -6.34 14.71
C THR A 133 -6.32 -7.40 14.34
N LYS A 134 -7.60 -7.05 14.41
CA LYS A 134 -8.71 -7.91 14.00
C LYS A 134 -9.27 -7.42 12.68
N SER A 135 -9.18 -8.23 11.63
CA SER A 135 -9.94 -7.99 10.41
C SER A 135 -11.42 -8.21 10.67
N VAL A 136 -12.26 -7.26 10.26
CA VAL A 136 -13.71 -7.36 10.33
C VAL A 136 -14.28 -7.15 8.93
N LEU A 137 -15.35 -7.86 8.59
CA LEU A 137 -15.99 -7.69 7.30
C LEU A 137 -16.52 -6.26 7.15
N LEU A 138 -16.11 -5.56 6.09
CA LEU A 138 -16.76 -4.32 5.67
C LEU A 138 -18.03 -4.70 4.89
N ASP A 139 -19.14 -4.85 5.65
CA ASP A 139 -20.43 -5.25 5.11
C ASP A 139 -21.11 -4.07 4.42
N THR A 140 -21.01 -4.03 3.11
CA THR A 140 -21.49 -2.93 2.27
C THR A 140 -21.99 -3.44 0.93
N ILE A 141 -22.79 -2.64 0.23
CA ILE A 141 -23.23 -2.92 -1.14
C ILE A 141 -22.07 -2.91 -2.13
N LEU A 142 -22.30 -3.37 -3.34
CA LEU A 142 -21.23 -3.53 -4.34
C LEU A 142 -20.65 -2.20 -4.78
N GLU A 143 -21.49 -1.19 -4.94
CA GLU A 143 -21.13 0.16 -5.39
C GLU A 143 -20.18 0.87 -4.42
N ASP A 144 -20.21 0.50 -3.15
CA ASP A 144 -19.31 1.05 -2.13
C ASP A 144 -17.82 0.70 -2.36
N ILE A 145 -17.53 -0.23 -3.28
CA ILE A 145 -16.17 -0.44 -3.76
C ILE A 145 -15.56 0.87 -4.28
N TYR A 146 -16.32 1.71 -4.98
CA TYR A 146 -15.83 2.98 -5.51
C TYR A 146 -15.52 4.01 -4.43
N ILE A 147 -16.09 3.86 -3.23
CA ILE A 147 -15.86 4.73 -2.08
C ILE A 147 -14.65 4.22 -1.29
N TYR A 148 -14.72 2.98 -0.82
CA TYR A 148 -13.78 2.46 0.18
C TYR A 148 -12.52 1.79 -0.38
N TRP A 149 -12.50 1.40 -1.69
CA TRP A 149 -11.38 0.63 -2.25
C TRP A 149 -10.03 1.33 -2.15
N ASN A 150 -10.02 2.65 -2.33
CA ASN A 150 -8.82 3.48 -2.22
C ASN A 150 -8.82 4.40 -1.00
N GLU A 151 -9.74 4.21 -0.07
CA GLU A 151 -9.77 4.98 1.16
C GLU A 151 -8.73 4.47 2.15
N PRO A 152 -7.99 5.37 2.84
CA PRO A 152 -7.10 4.98 3.92
C PRO A 152 -7.82 4.17 4.99
N CYS A 153 -7.14 3.14 5.51
CA CYS A 153 -7.71 2.19 6.46
C CYS A 153 -8.45 2.86 7.63
N LYS A 154 -7.81 3.85 8.25
CA LYS A 154 -8.36 4.57 9.42
C LYS A 154 -9.60 5.41 9.14
N LEU A 155 -9.88 5.73 7.87
CA LEU A 155 -11.05 6.51 7.48
C LEU A 155 -12.25 5.65 7.11
N ARG A 156 -12.04 4.33 6.97
CA ARG A 156 -13.14 3.43 6.65
C ARG A 156 -14.15 3.33 7.79
N SER A 157 -15.42 3.28 7.42
CA SER A 157 -16.51 3.02 8.37
C SER A 157 -16.26 1.70 9.11
N GLY A 158 -16.30 1.74 10.44
CA GLY A 158 -16.03 0.58 11.29
C GLY A 158 -14.57 0.42 11.74
N PHE A 159 -13.63 1.28 11.26
CA PHE A 159 -12.31 1.33 11.89
C PHE A 159 -12.42 1.86 13.31
N LYS A 160 -11.88 1.14 14.26
CA LYS A 160 -11.84 1.56 15.66
C LYS A 160 -10.75 0.86 16.44
N VAL A 161 -10.31 1.54 17.49
CA VAL A 161 -9.35 1.02 18.46
C VAL A 161 -10.08 0.86 19.79
N GLU A 162 -10.17 -0.35 20.29
CA GLU A 162 -10.81 -0.69 21.54
C GLU A 162 -9.81 -1.39 22.46
N GLY A 163 -9.28 -0.66 23.43
CA GLY A 163 -8.23 -1.19 24.31
C GLY A 163 -7.01 -1.63 23.49
N ASP A 164 -6.69 -2.91 23.59
CA ASP A 164 -5.54 -3.51 22.89
C ASP A 164 -5.90 -4.12 21.51
N VAL A 165 -7.06 -3.83 20.96
CA VAL A 165 -7.53 -4.38 19.67
C VAL A 165 -7.80 -3.28 18.67
N VAL A 166 -7.18 -3.37 17.48
CA VAL A 166 -7.52 -2.54 16.33
C VAL A 166 -8.44 -3.34 15.41
N GLN A 167 -9.66 -2.87 15.23
CA GLN A 167 -10.61 -3.45 14.27
C GLN A 167 -10.44 -2.77 12.92
N VAL A 168 -10.10 -3.57 11.91
CA VAL A 168 -9.85 -3.11 10.54
C VAL A 168 -10.94 -3.62 9.62
N PRO A 169 -11.77 -2.71 9.06
CA PRO A 169 -12.81 -3.09 8.12
C PRO A 169 -12.21 -3.45 6.76
N CYS A 170 -12.27 -4.73 6.39
CA CYS A 170 -11.74 -5.26 5.15
C CYS A 170 -12.84 -5.79 4.24
N PHE A 171 -12.68 -5.63 2.95
CA PHE A 171 -13.53 -6.30 1.98
C PHE A 171 -13.20 -7.79 1.93
N PHE A 172 -14.25 -8.59 1.86
CA PHE A 172 -14.22 -9.95 1.38
C PHE A 172 -15.45 -10.14 0.50
N LYS A 173 -15.32 -9.85 -0.78
CA LYS A 173 -16.43 -9.81 -1.74
C LYS A 173 -16.25 -10.87 -2.82
N LYS A 174 -17.33 -11.58 -3.13
CA LYS A 174 -17.44 -12.46 -4.30
C LYS A 174 -18.51 -11.88 -5.22
N ILE A 175 -18.20 -11.79 -6.50
CA ILE A 175 -19.06 -11.22 -7.54
C ILE A 175 -19.28 -12.26 -8.61
N ASP A 176 -20.48 -12.83 -8.62
CA ASP A 176 -20.93 -13.83 -9.58
C ASP A 176 -21.55 -13.16 -10.80
N GLY A 177 -21.15 -13.60 -11.98
CA GLY A 177 -21.67 -13.08 -13.24
C GLY A 177 -21.00 -11.78 -13.70
N ILE A 178 -21.62 -11.15 -14.67
CA ILE A 178 -21.25 -9.87 -15.27
C ILE A 178 -22.48 -8.98 -15.36
N TYR A 179 -22.30 -7.67 -15.49
CA TYR A 179 -23.39 -6.77 -15.86
C TYR A 179 -23.89 -7.03 -17.29
N SER A 180 -25.14 -6.74 -17.57
CA SER A 180 -25.69 -6.75 -18.93
C SER A 180 -24.92 -5.80 -19.84
N ASP A 181 -24.47 -4.67 -19.31
CA ASP A 181 -23.48 -3.79 -19.96
C ASP A 181 -22.06 -4.30 -19.65
N GLU A 182 -21.46 -5.00 -20.61
CA GLU A 182 -20.08 -5.48 -20.48
C GLU A 182 -19.06 -4.34 -20.23
N PHE A 183 -19.33 -3.14 -20.69
CA PHE A 183 -18.45 -2.01 -20.52
C PHE A 183 -18.42 -1.56 -19.04
N GLU A 184 -19.58 -1.55 -18.38
CA GLU A 184 -19.66 -1.25 -16.95
C GLU A 184 -18.94 -2.31 -16.13
N TYR A 185 -19.13 -3.60 -16.46
CA TYR A 185 -18.39 -4.68 -15.81
C TYR A 185 -16.88 -4.54 -15.99
N GLN A 186 -16.41 -4.25 -17.20
CA GLN A 186 -14.98 -4.03 -17.46
C GLN A 186 -14.44 -2.82 -16.69
N ARG A 187 -15.24 -1.77 -16.51
CA ARG A 187 -14.88 -0.59 -15.72
C ARG A 187 -14.67 -0.96 -14.25
N LEU A 188 -15.56 -1.77 -13.67
CA LEU A 188 -15.44 -2.26 -12.30
C LEU A 188 -14.17 -3.11 -12.13
N VAL A 189 -13.96 -4.10 -13.01
CA VAL A 189 -12.77 -4.96 -13.00
C VAL A 189 -11.50 -4.13 -13.11
N LYS A 190 -11.45 -3.19 -14.06
CA LYS A 190 -10.31 -2.28 -14.24
C LYS A 190 -10.05 -1.46 -12.99
N TYR A 191 -11.07 -0.86 -12.42
CA TYR A 191 -10.94 -0.06 -11.20
C TYR A 191 -10.32 -0.87 -10.06
N CYS A 192 -10.79 -2.09 -9.82
CA CYS A 192 -10.25 -2.95 -8.78
C CYS A 192 -8.81 -3.38 -9.06
N THR A 193 -8.48 -3.71 -10.32
CA THR A 193 -7.17 -4.31 -10.66
C THR A 193 -6.05 -3.31 -10.88
N THR A 194 -6.36 -2.05 -11.20
CA THR A 194 -5.35 -1.00 -11.46
C THR A 194 -5.12 -0.07 -10.27
N SER A 195 -5.82 -0.28 -9.17
CA SER A 195 -5.65 0.51 -7.95
C SER A 195 -4.30 0.26 -7.27
N PRO A 196 -3.75 1.24 -6.53
CA PRO A 196 -2.51 1.06 -5.79
C PRO A 196 -2.58 -0.10 -4.79
N ASN A 197 -1.43 -0.72 -4.51
CA ASN A 197 -1.30 -1.83 -3.56
C ASN A 197 -2.20 -3.04 -3.87
N THR A 198 -2.47 -3.28 -5.16
CA THR A 198 -3.32 -4.38 -5.63
C THR A 198 -2.49 -5.45 -6.33
N LEU A 199 -2.71 -6.70 -5.94
CA LEU A 199 -2.25 -7.89 -6.66
C LEU A 199 -3.42 -8.54 -7.38
N LEU A 200 -3.21 -8.87 -8.64
CA LEU A 200 -4.18 -9.59 -9.45
C LEU A 200 -3.68 -11.01 -9.72
N PHE A 201 -4.53 -11.98 -9.44
CA PHE A 201 -4.32 -13.36 -9.79
C PHE A 201 -5.41 -13.85 -10.75
N THR A 202 -4.98 -14.48 -11.86
CA THR A 202 -5.85 -15.02 -12.89
C THR A 202 -5.45 -16.45 -13.23
N GLY A 203 -6.36 -17.23 -13.80
CA GLY A 203 -6.09 -18.55 -14.34
C GLY A 203 -5.68 -19.60 -13.31
N LYS A 204 -4.63 -20.37 -13.61
CA LYS A 204 -4.23 -21.57 -12.88
C LYS A 204 -3.61 -21.36 -11.48
N TYR A 205 -3.37 -20.14 -11.06
CA TYR A 205 -2.65 -19.88 -9.81
C TYR A 205 -3.30 -20.53 -8.58
N PHE A 206 -4.62 -20.65 -8.57
CA PHE A 206 -5.39 -21.26 -7.49
C PHE A 206 -5.98 -22.65 -7.85
N SER A 207 -5.58 -23.23 -8.98
CA SER A 207 -6.18 -24.47 -9.48
C SER A 207 -5.51 -25.75 -8.99
N GLU A 208 -4.30 -25.65 -8.43
CA GLU A 208 -3.54 -26.82 -7.99
C GLU A 208 -3.59 -26.97 -6.48
N ASP A 209 -3.96 -28.14 -6.00
CA ASP A 209 -3.94 -28.47 -4.57
C ASP A 209 -2.51 -28.80 -4.11
N VAL A 210 -2.24 -28.55 -2.84
CA VAL A 210 -0.97 -28.88 -2.21
C VAL A 210 -0.87 -30.39 -2.01
N GLN A 211 0.18 -30.99 -2.57
CA GLN A 211 0.48 -32.40 -2.35
C GLN A 211 1.16 -32.60 -1.00
N PHE A 212 0.89 -33.74 -0.37
CA PHE A 212 1.55 -34.13 0.88
C PHE A 212 3.01 -34.43 0.60
N THR A 213 3.94 -33.83 1.35
CA THR A 213 5.38 -33.98 1.19
C THR A 213 6.05 -34.37 2.51
N ASP A 214 7.30 -34.84 2.43
CA ASP A 214 8.10 -35.16 3.63
C ASP A 214 8.28 -33.95 4.56
N ASP A 215 8.27 -32.75 4.04
CA ASP A 215 8.34 -31.50 4.84
C ASP A 215 7.16 -31.39 5.80
N MET A 216 5.99 -31.91 5.47
CA MET A 216 4.82 -31.88 6.36
C MET A 216 5.02 -32.70 7.64
N TYR A 217 5.83 -33.77 7.59
CA TYR A 217 6.16 -34.50 8.81
C TYR A 217 6.95 -33.65 9.82
N GLN A 218 7.88 -32.83 9.32
CA GLN A 218 8.64 -31.92 10.19
C GLN A 218 7.74 -30.87 10.86
N LEU A 219 6.73 -30.38 10.14
CA LEU A 219 5.75 -29.43 10.67
C LEU A 219 4.90 -30.04 11.79
N MET A 220 4.59 -31.32 11.73
CA MET A 220 3.80 -31.99 12.78
C MET A 220 4.48 -31.93 14.16
N PHE A 221 5.80 -31.92 14.21
CA PHE A 221 6.55 -31.82 15.48
C PHE A 221 6.51 -30.43 16.10
N CYS A 222 6.12 -29.40 15.32
CA CYS A 222 5.95 -28.04 15.83
C CYS A 222 4.54 -27.80 16.38
N GLN A 223 3.62 -28.79 16.33
CA GLN A 223 2.25 -28.62 16.81
C GLN A 223 2.19 -28.76 18.32
N LEU A 224 1.56 -27.79 18.97
CA LEU A 224 1.32 -27.76 20.41
C LEU A 224 0.05 -28.57 20.77
N SER A 225 -0.12 -28.86 22.07
CA SER A 225 -1.25 -29.63 22.60
C SER A 225 -2.62 -28.95 22.37
N ASP A 226 -2.65 -27.64 22.26
CA ASP A 226 -3.87 -26.86 21.98
C ASP A 226 -4.20 -26.75 20.47
N GLY A 227 -3.42 -27.43 19.63
CA GLY A 227 -3.56 -27.45 18.18
C GLY A 227 -2.90 -26.29 17.45
N SER A 228 -2.37 -25.29 18.14
CA SER A 228 -1.54 -24.23 17.55
C SER A 228 -0.14 -24.75 17.22
N PHE A 229 0.66 -23.91 16.56
CA PHE A 229 2.05 -24.21 16.22
C PHE A 229 3.00 -23.33 16.99
N ASP A 230 4.11 -23.94 17.43
CA ASP A 230 5.21 -23.24 18.07
C ASP A 230 5.96 -22.42 17.02
N ILE A 231 5.92 -21.11 17.18
CA ILE A 231 6.50 -20.15 16.25
C ILE A 231 8.02 -20.27 16.20
N ASP A 232 8.66 -20.50 17.35
CA ASP A 232 10.11 -20.56 17.45
C ASP A 232 10.66 -21.85 16.83
N GLU A 233 9.95 -22.97 16.97
CA GLU A 233 10.30 -24.21 16.32
C GLU A 233 10.07 -24.13 14.81
N LEU A 234 8.97 -23.51 14.34
CA LEU A 234 8.72 -23.29 12.92
C LEU A 234 9.84 -22.48 12.25
N LYS A 235 10.37 -21.45 12.92
CA LYS A 235 11.46 -20.59 12.40
C LYS A 235 12.79 -21.36 12.20
N LYS A 236 12.97 -22.50 12.86
CA LYS A 236 14.18 -23.34 12.74
C LYS A 236 14.15 -24.22 11.49
N LEU A 237 12.99 -24.51 10.94
CA LEU A 237 12.83 -25.41 9.82
C LEU A 237 13.46 -24.87 8.53
N SER A 238 13.92 -25.78 7.68
CA SER A 238 14.53 -25.45 6.36
C SER A 238 13.54 -24.83 5.40
N ILE A 239 12.26 -25.23 5.48
CA ILE A 239 11.17 -24.70 4.64
C ILE A 239 10.74 -23.28 5.01
N TYR A 240 11.21 -22.75 6.14
CA TYR A 240 10.82 -21.43 6.63
C TYR A 240 11.45 -20.31 5.77
N LYS A 241 10.64 -19.59 5.01
CA LYS A 241 11.10 -18.59 4.01
C LYS A 241 11.05 -17.13 4.50
N PHE A 242 10.51 -16.86 5.69
CA PHE A 242 10.30 -15.49 6.15
C PHE A 242 11.50 -14.86 6.86
N LYS A 243 12.64 -15.55 6.96
CA LYS A 243 13.87 -15.08 7.68
C LYS A 243 14.38 -13.71 7.21
N LYS A 244 14.04 -13.28 5.99
CA LYS A 244 14.43 -11.99 5.43
C LYS A 244 13.60 -10.81 5.93
N TYR A 245 12.45 -11.04 6.54
CA TYR A 245 11.59 -10.01 7.09
C TYR A 245 11.88 -9.77 8.56
N SER A 246 11.44 -8.62 9.10
CA SER A 246 11.57 -8.32 10.52
C SER A 246 10.90 -9.37 11.39
N GLU A 247 11.38 -9.55 12.60
CA GLU A 247 10.83 -10.53 13.55
C GLU A 247 9.36 -10.25 13.84
N ASP A 248 8.98 -8.98 13.92
CA ASP A 248 7.60 -8.58 14.17
C ASP A 248 6.66 -9.03 13.04
N VAL A 249 7.08 -8.88 11.76
CA VAL A 249 6.31 -9.38 10.61
C VAL A 249 6.19 -10.89 10.63
N GLN A 250 7.30 -11.58 10.93
CA GLN A 250 7.31 -13.04 11.05
C GLN A 250 6.33 -13.52 12.11
N ASN A 251 6.38 -12.93 13.30
CA ASN A 251 5.49 -13.24 14.42
C ASN A 251 4.03 -12.93 14.07
N PHE A 252 3.78 -11.79 13.42
CA PHE A 252 2.44 -11.42 12.98
C PHE A 252 1.84 -12.49 12.05
N LEU A 253 2.55 -12.88 10.99
CA LEU A 253 2.06 -13.86 10.02
C LEU A 253 1.77 -15.23 10.68
N LEU A 254 2.66 -15.70 11.54
CA LEU A 254 2.50 -17.00 12.21
C LEU A 254 1.43 -16.97 13.31
N ASN A 255 1.29 -15.87 14.04
CA ASN A 255 0.19 -15.69 14.99
C ASN A 255 -1.15 -15.64 14.27
N LYS A 256 -1.23 -14.97 13.12
CA LYS A 256 -2.44 -14.95 12.28
C LYS A 256 -2.77 -16.33 11.70
N PHE A 257 -1.77 -17.16 11.41
CA PHE A 257 -2.01 -18.54 11.08
C PHE A 257 -2.65 -19.31 12.26
N ASN A 258 -2.10 -19.19 13.46
CA ASN A 258 -2.65 -19.81 14.67
C ASN A 258 -4.08 -19.30 14.98
N GLU A 259 -4.37 -18.02 14.72
CA GLU A 259 -5.71 -17.46 14.80
C GLU A 259 -6.66 -18.08 13.77
N THR A 260 -6.19 -18.25 12.53
CA THR A 260 -6.97 -18.79 11.43
C THR A 260 -7.47 -20.20 11.72
N ILE A 261 -6.60 -21.09 12.17
CA ILE A 261 -6.99 -22.50 12.43
C ILE A 261 -7.95 -22.63 13.62
N LYS A 262 -8.04 -21.62 14.48
CA LYS A 262 -8.97 -21.58 15.62
C LYS A 262 -10.24 -20.77 15.34
N SER A 263 -10.32 -20.09 14.19
CA SER A 263 -11.42 -19.19 13.86
C SER A 263 -12.72 -19.95 13.59
N LYS A 264 -13.65 -19.85 14.53
CA LYS A 264 -15.03 -20.35 14.35
C LYS A 264 -15.96 -19.33 13.68
N GLU A 265 -15.55 -18.07 13.58
CA GLU A 265 -16.38 -17.00 13.00
C GLU A 265 -16.32 -16.99 11.48
N LEU A 266 -15.17 -17.33 10.93
CA LEU A 266 -14.89 -17.25 9.47
C LEU A 266 -15.26 -18.53 8.71
N PHE A 267 -15.06 -19.71 9.30
CA PHE A 267 -15.18 -20.99 8.59
C PHE A 267 -16.41 -21.81 9.00
N ASN A 268 -16.99 -22.51 8.01
CA ASN A 268 -18.12 -23.40 8.21
C ASN A 268 -17.73 -24.78 8.74
N LYS A 269 -16.45 -25.06 8.85
CA LYS A 269 -15.94 -26.41 9.19
C LYS A 269 -14.86 -26.34 10.26
N VAL A 270 -14.61 -27.47 10.89
CA VAL A 270 -13.44 -27.72 11.71
C VAL A 270 -12.38 -28.38 10.82
N PHE A 271 -11.18 -27.86 10.85
CA PHE A 271 -10.10 -28.36 10.00
C PHE A 271 -9.57 -29.70 10.49
N THR A 272 -9.32 -30.61 9.56
CA THR A 272 -8.53 -31.81 9.79
C THR A 272 -7.05 -31.47 9.95
N LYS A 273 -6.28 -32.37 10.54
CA LYS A 273 -4.83 -32.18 10.67
C LYS A 273 -4.14 -32.00 9.32
N GLU A 274 -4.58 -32.73 8.30
CA GLU A 274 -4.04 -32.59 6.94
C GLU A 274 -4.31 -31.22 6.34
N GLU A 275 -5.52 -30.69 6.48
CA GLU A 275 -5.88 -29.35 5.99
C GLU A 275 -5.09 -28.25 6.69
N ILE A 276 -4.86 -28.38 7.99
CA ILE A 276 -4.02 -27.46 8.76
C ILE A 276 -2.58 -27.45 8.24
N LEU A 277 -2.01 -28.63 7.97
CA LEU A 277 -0.65 -28.76 7.44
C LEU A 277 -0.56 -28.21 6.01
N LYS A 278 -1.54 -28.49 5.14
CA LYS A 278 -1.64 -27.91 3.80
C LYS A 278 -1.70 -26.37 3.86
N LEU A 279 -2.53 -25.83 4.75
CA LEU A 279 -2.59 -24.38 4.96
C LEU A 279 -1.25 -23.82 5.42
N LEU A 280 -0.58 -24.48 6.36
CA LEU A 280 0.72 -24.04 6.85
C LEU A 280 1.77 -23.99 5.73
N ILE A 281 1.83 -25.00 4.88
CA ILE A 281 2.71 -25.03 3.69
C ILE A 281 2.40 -23.85 2.77
N LEU A 282 1.13 -23.58 2.50
CA LEU A 282 0.71 -22.46 1.67
C LEU A 282 1.10 -21.12 2.28
N VAL A 283 0.93 -20.97 3.60
CA VAL A 283 1.32 -19.76 4.32
C VAL A 283 2.84 -19.56 4.28
N LEU A 284 3.63 -20.61 4.57
CA LEU A 284 5.11 -20.53 4.49
C LEU A 284 5.61 -20.32 3.06
N GLY A 285 4.83 -20.71 2.07
CA GLY A 285 5.07 -20.53 0.64
C GLY A 285 4.46 -19.27 0.03
N LEU A 286 3.89 -18.36 0.84
CA LEU A 286 3.27 -17.15 0.34
C LEU A 286 4.15 -16.39 -0.65
N ASN A 287 3.52 -15.88 -1.71
CA ASN A 287 4.19 -15.04 -2.69
C ASN A 287 4.81 -13.82 -2.01
N GLU A 288 6.07 -13.55 -2.36
CA GLU A 288 6.82 -12.42 -1.80
C GLU A 288 6.09 -11.08 -1.96
N SER A 289 5.37 -10.89 -3.07
CA SER A 289 4.60 -9.67 -3.29
C SER A 289 3.48 -9.49 -2.26
N ILE A 290 2.83 -10.58 -1.82
CA ILE A 290 1.82 -10.51 -0.75
C ILE A 290 2.48 -10.10 0.57
N VAL A 291 3.60 -10.73 0.92
CA VAL A 291 4.30 -10.40 2.17
C VAL A 291 4.82 -8.97 2.17
N ARG A 292 5.34 -8.49 1.04
CA ARG A 292 5.78 -7.08 0.89
C ARG A 292 4.62 -6.09 1.02
N LEU A 293 3.45 -6.40 0.50
CA LEU A 293 2.27 -5.56 0.69
C LEU A 293 1.89 -5.46 2.17
N ILE A 294 1.95 -6.58 2.89
CA ILE A 294 1.71 -6.61 4.33
C ILE A 294 2.79 -5.78 5.06
N ASP A 295 4.06 -5.99 4.73
CA ASP A 295 5.20 -5.30 5.37
C ASP A 295 5.15 -3.78 5.17
N ASN A 296 4.68 -3.30 4.02
CA ASN A 296 4.57 -1.89 3.72
C ASN A 296 3.28 -1.23 4.22
N PHE A 297 2.31 -2.02 4.67
CA PHE A 297 1.02 -1.50 5.10
C PHE A 297 1.11 -0.88 6.50
N ASP A 298 0.47 0.26 6.67
CA ASP A 298 0.11 0.85 7.95
C ASP A 298 -1.34 1.37 7.92
N PHE A 299 -1.91 1.68 9.07
CA PHE A 299 -3.32 2.10 9.17
C PHE A 299 -3.61 3.45 8.51
N THR A 300 -2.60 4.23 8.16
CA THR A 300 -2.74 5.52 7.48
C THR A 300 -2.81 5.38 5.97
N SER A 301 -2.41 4.22 5.46
CA SER A 301 -2.42 3.90 4.03
C SER A 301 -3.65 3.07 3.63
N ASN A 302 -3.82 2.89 2.33
CA ASN A 302 -4.84 2.01 1.80
C ASN A 302 -4.53 0.57 2.14
N ILE A 303 -5.56 -0.18 2.54
CA ILE A 303 -5.42 -1.62 2.81
C ILE A 303 -4.87 -2.33 1.56
N PRO A 304 -3.90 -3.26 1.72
CA PRO A 304 -3.44 -4.13 0.65
C PRO A 304 -4.59 -4.91 0.02
N LYS A 305 -4.54 -5.12 -1.28
CA LYS A 305 -5.65 -5.67 -2.05
C LYS A 305 -5.25 -6.91 -2.82
N LEU A 306 -6.13 -7.90 -2.80
CA LEU A 306 -6.04 -9.10 -3.61
C LEU A 306 -7.28 -9.19 -4.50
N VAL A 307 -7.08 -9.16 -5.79
CA VAL A 307 -8.14 -9.40 -6.78
C VAL A 307 -7.90 -10.74 -7.44
N ILE A 308 -8.92 -11.57 -7.46
CA ILE A 308 -8.91 -12.86 -8.12
C ILE A 308 -9.93 -12.83 -9.25
N TYR A 309 -9.50 -13.18 -10.45
CA TYR A 309 -10.37 -13.31 -11.60
C TYR A 309 -10.39 -14.76 -12.05
N LEU A 310 -11.53 -15.43 -11.85
CA LEU A 310 -11.72 -16.83 -12.23
C LEU A 310 -12.10 -16.89 -13.71
N GLU A 311 -11.19 -17.40 -14.53
CA GLU A 311 -11.37 -17.45 -15.99
C GLU A 311 -12.13 -18.68 -16.46
N ASP A 312 -11.98 -19.77 -15.72
CA ASP A 312 -12.51 -21.08 -16.05
C ASP A 312 -13.60 -21.51 -15.07
N GLU A 313 -14.34 -22.55 -15.44
CA GLU A 313 -15.29 -23.25 -14.58
C GLU A 313 -14.60 -24.00 -13.43
N ASN A 314 -13.28 -24.02 -13.42
CA ASN A 314 -12.48 -24.72 -12.42
C ASN A 314 -12.67 -24.11 -11.05
N THR A 315 -13.14 -24.93 -10.17
CA THR A 315 -13.29 -24.58 -8.76
C THR A 315 -11.92 -24.51 -8.11
N MET A 316 -11.69 -23.46 -7.35
CA MET A 316 -10.52 -23.33 -6.51
C MET A 316 -10.49 -24.46 -5.48
N PRO A 317 -9.35 -25.18 -5.30
CA PRO A 317 -9.20 -26.20 -4.26
C PRO A 317 -9.56 -25.69 -2.87
N GLU A 318 -10.05 -26.56 -2.02
CA GLU A 318 -10.48 -26.19 -0.68
C GLU A 318 -9.35 -25.57 0.16
N SER A 319 -8.12 -26.09 0.03
CA SER A 319 -6.93 -25.54 0.67
C SER A 319 -6.68 -24.07 0.31
N MET A 320 -6.93 -23.70 -0.95
CA MET A 320 -6.82 -22.30 -1.41
C MET A 320 -7.96 -21.44 -0.91
N GLN A 321 -9.18 -21.98 -0.77
CA GLN A 321 -10.29 -21.26 -0.15
C GLN A 321 -9.99 -20.96 1.33
N ILE A 322 -9.39 -21.90 2.05
CA ILE A 322 -8.93 -21.68 3.43
C ILE A 322 -7.83 -20.62 3.47
N LEU A 323 -6.90 -20.66 2.52
CA LEU A 323 -5.86 -19.64 2.40
C LEU A 323 -6.43 -18.24 2.20
N LEU A 324 -7.51 -18.07 1.44
CA LEU A 324 -8.18 -16.76 1.31
C LEU A 324 -8.74 -16.28 2.64
N GLY A 325 -9.26 -17.17 3.45
CA GLY A 325 -9.66 -16.84 4.82
C GLY A 325 -8.49 -16.34 5.67
N TYR A 326 -7.33 -16.99 5.58
CA TYR A 326 -6.09 -16.51 6.23
C TYR A 326 -5.68 -15.15 5.70
N ILE A 327 -5.69 -14.94 4.39
CA ILE A 327 -5.35 -13.64 3.76
C ILE A 327 -6.27 -12.53 4.24
N HIS A 328 -7.57 -12.82 4.44
CA HIS A 328 -8.48 -11.86 5.04
C HIS A 328 -8.12 -11.54 6.50
N ILE A 329 -7.75 -12.55 7.29
CA ILE A 329 -7.34 -12.37 8.70
C ILE A 329 -6.05 -11.55 8.84
N VAL A 330 -5.14 -11.60 7.88
CA VAL A 330 -3.93 -10.76 7.86
C VAL A 330 -4.16 -9.34 7.31
N VAL A 331 -5.42 -8.91 7.22
CA VAL A 331 -5.81 -7.54 6.86
C VAL A 331 -5.50 -7.23 5.38
N ILE A 332 -6.07 -8.00 4.49
CA ILE A 332 -6.05 -7.76 3.04
C ILE A 332 -7.49 -7.72 2.53
N ASP A 333 -7.81 -6.72 1.73
CA ASP A 333 -9.06 -6.66 0.98
C ASP A 333 -9.08 -7.74 -0.10
N ILE A 334 -10.15 -8.49 -0.21
CA ILE A 334 -10.30 -9.55 -1.21
C ILE A 334 -11.53 -9.28 -2.06
N VAL A 335 -11.34 -9.30 -3.38
CA VAL A 335 -12.43 -9.30 -4.36
C VAL A 335 -12.23 -10.46 -5.34
N ILE A 336 -13.24 -11.31 -5.45
CA ILE A 336 -13.27 -12.48 -6.35
C ILE A 336 -14.28 -12.20 -7.44
N PHE A 337 -13.83 -12.07 -8.68
CA PHE A 337 -14.66 -12.04 -9.87
C PHE A 337 -14.88 -13.46 -10.37
N ASN A 338 -16.12 -13.90 -10.39
CA ASN A 338 -16.55 -15.23 -10.82
C ASN A 338 -17.59 -15.11 -11.95
N PRO A 339 -17.17 -14.78 -13.18
CA PRO A 339 -18.12 -14.53 -14.27
C PRO A 339 -19.07 -15.68 -14.58
N SER A 340 -18.64 -16.92 -14.39
CA SER A 340 -19.48 -18.12 -14.63
C SER A 340 -20.51 -18.37 -13.54
N GLY A 341 -20.29 -17.84 -12.33
CA GLY A 341 -21.14 -18.12 -11.18
C GLY A 341 -21.01 -19.55 -10.62
N LEU A 342 -20.10 -20.38 -11.16
CA LEU A 342 -19.97 -21.80 -10.77
C LEU A 342 -19.15 -21.99 -9.50
N PHE A 343 -18.24 -21.08 -9.19
CA PHE A 343 -17.41 -21.17 -8.00
C PHE A 343 -18.22 -20.84 -6.75
N ASN A 344 -18.22 -21.76 -5.79
CA ASN A 344 -18.88 -21.57 -4.51
C ASN A 344 -17.89 -21.73 -3.35
N ILE A 345 -17.61 -20.62 -2.66
CA ILE A 345 -16.75 -20.58 -1.48
C ILE A 345 -17.51 -20.82 -0.17
N ASN A 346 -18.85 -20.80 -0.20
CA ASN A 346 -19.68 -20.86 1.01
C ASN A 346 -19.64 -22.24 1.70
N ASN A 347 -19.06 -23.25 1.04
CA ASN A 347 -18.79 -24.55 1.67
C ASN A 347 -17.67 -24.45 2.73
N VAL A 348 -16.75 -23.50 2.58
CA VAL A 348 -15.59 -23.29 3.44
C VAL A 348 -15.75 -22.05 4.30
N ILE A 349 -16.08 -20.93 3.67
CA ILE A 349 -16.25 -19.63 4.32
C ILE A 349 -17.72 -19.41 4.66
N LYS A 350 -18.01 -18.90 5.85
CA LYS A 350 -19.38 -18.59 6.26
C LYS A 350 -19.96 -17.45 5.42
N ALA A 351 -21.23 -17.56 5.08
CA ALA A 351 -21.95 -16.51 4.37
C ALA A 351 -21.97 -15.18 5.13
N SER A 352 -21.86 -15.21 6.46
CA SER A 352 -21.74 -13.99 7.29
C SER A 352 -20.35 -13.36 7.29
N ALA A 353 -19.36 -14.03 6.71
CA ALA A 353 -17.96 -13.58 6.70
C ALA A 353 -17.51 -13.04 5.34
N LEU A 354 -18.38 -13.05 4.34
CA LEU A 354 -18.12 -12.47 3.03
C LEU A 354 -19.41 -11.85 2.45
N ASN A 355 -19.27 -10.87 1.57
CA ASN A 355 -20.37 -10.36 0.77
C ASN A 355 -20.43 -11.10 -0.58
N ASP A 356 -21.54 -11.74 -0.86
CA ASP A 356 -21.79 -12.47 -2.09
C ASP A 356 -22.77 -11.70 -2.97
N PHE A 357 -22.32 -11.25 -4.14
CA PHE A 357 -23.11 -10.47 -5.08
C PHE A 357 -23.35 -11.27 -6.36
N ARG A 358 -24.56 -11.18 -6.87
CA ARG A 358 -24.94 -11.77 -8.14
C ARG A 358 -25.33 -10.67 -9.12
N LEU A 359 -24.60 -10.61 -10.25
CA LEU A 359 -24.88 -9.71 -11.36
C LEU A 359 -25.86 -10.33 -12.36
N ASP A 360 -26.17 -9.59 -13.42
CA ASP A 360 -27.27 -9.83 -14.33
C ASP A 360 -27.15 -11.14 -15.12
N VAL A 361 -25.92 -11.44 -15.61
CA VAL A 361 -25.69 -12.51 -16.59
C VAL A 361 -24.50 -13.37 -16.17
N MET A 362 -24.68 -14.70 -16.22
CA MET A 362 -23.57 -15.66 -16.05
C MET A 362 -22.85 -15.86 -17.38
N LYS A 363 -21.54 -15.63 -17.40
CA LYS A 363 -20.71 -15.73 -18.61
C LYS A 363 -19.62 -16.76 -18.44
N TYR A 364 -19.72 -17.84 -19.20
CA TYR A 364 -18.75 -18.95 -19.19
C TYR A 364 -17.52 -18.61 -20.05
N ASN A 365 -16.36 -19.20 -19.71
CA ASN A 365 -15.09 -19.01 -20.43
C ASN A 365 -14.69 -17.53 -20.60
N SER A 366 -15.00 -16.72 -19.61
CA SER A 366 -14.67 -15.29 -19.61
C SER A 366 -13.22 -15.08 -19.17
N LYS A 367 -12.35 -14.81 -20.13
CA LYS A 367 -10.93 -14.53 -19.83
C LYS A 367 -10.73 -13.09 -19.36
N TYR A 368 -9.79 -12.91 -18.44
CA TYR A 368 -9.35 -11.59 -18.04
C TYR A 368 -8.73 -10.84 -19.22
N LYS A 369 -9.27 -9.67 -19.51
CA LYS A 369 -8.71 -8.77 -20.54
C LYS A 369 -7.86 -7.73 -19.85
N ASN A 370 -6.54 -7.73 -20.11
CA ASN A 370 -5.68 -6.64 -19.62
C ASN A 370 -6.09 -5.32 -20.28
N LEU A 371 -6.84 -4.51 -19.56
CA LEU A 371 -7.45 -3.26 -20.03
C LEU A 371 -6.46 -2.08 -20.05
N MET A 372 -5.19 -2.28 -19.65
CA MET A 372 -4.17 -1.22 -19.73
C MET A 372 -3.92 -0.74 -21.17
N ASN A 373 -4.20 -1.55 -22.19
CA ASN A 373 -3.99 -1.23 -23.61
C ASN A 373 -5.19 -0.62 -24.33
N LEU A 374 -6.31 -0.38 -23.66
CA LEU A 374 -7.39 0.39 -24.24
C LEU A 374 -6.97 1.85 -24.30
N LYS A 375 -6.48 2.26 -25.49
CA LYS A 375 -6.11 3.65 -25.79
C LYS A 375 -7.22 4.59 -25.33
N GLN A 376 -6.82 5.64 -24.62
CA GLN A 376 -7.68 6.75 -24.16
C GLN A 376 -8.54 7.42 -25.26
N GLY A 377 -8.39 7.02 -26.52
CA GLY A 377 -9.05 7.63 -27.67
C GLY A 377 -10.58 7.46 -27.76
N VAL A 378 -11.18 6.54 -27.01
CA VAL A 378 -12.64 6.34 -27.03
C VAL A 378 -13.33 7.07 -25.88
N PHE A 379 -12.63 7.35 -24.78
CA PHE A 379 -13.19 7.95 -23.58
C PHE A 379 -13.39 9.47 -23.64
N SER A 380 -12.69 10.18 -24.52
CA SER A 380 -12.79 11.64 -24.61
C SER A 380 -14.09 12.14 -25.27
N ARG A 381 -14.88 11.27 -25.88
CA ARG A 381 -16.13 11.66 -26.56
C ARG A 381 -17.35 11.71 -25.63
N PHE A 382 -17.31 11.12 -24.45
CA PHE A 382 -18.45 11.05 -23.53
C PHE A 382 -18.38 12.00 -22.33
N LEU A 383 -17.24 12.66 -22.10
CA LEU A 383 -17.09 13.67 -21.04
C LEU A 383 -17.32 15.11 -21.49
N LYS A 384 -17.85 15.31 -22.72
CA LYS A 384 -18.35 16.59 -23.20
C LYS A 384 -19.86 16.49 -23.39
N ARG A 385 -20.59 16.51 -22.29
CA ARG A 385 -21.97 17.02 -22.20
C ARG A 385 -22.21 17.54 -20.81
#